data_7593ad455a6951b2d25f57039a29265b
#
_entry.id   7593ad455a6951b2d25f57039a29265b
#
_cell.length_a   1.000
_cell.length_b   1.000
_cell.length_c   1.000
_cell.angle_alpha   90.00
_cell.angle_beta   90.00
_cell.angle_gamma   90.00
#
_symmetry.space_group_name_H-M   'P 1'
#
loop_
_entity.id
_entity.type
_entity.pdbx_description
1 polymer ?
#
loop_
_entity_poly.entity_id
_entity_poly.type
_entity_poly.pdbx_seq_one_letter_code
_entity_poly.pdbx_strand_id
1 'polypeptide(L)'
;MKKRFLFFSAIIIIMICLSQFATDYNSVQFNNIDDENIKTTNSTNENSFRAAPRFHSSSLKENHTESSFILYRFRGKILKDSKWGAIANFQRALSEQLRRCGKEGLKVDGIFGEITQQKLMEILSCPGFEDFTNHPLLGTVHSELWKKIIPDSPIPNVHERAFALLLSHEGTDYDRVEWNYGTDDDRSALTWGPYGATVGWGNEVRGILKMIHDHNPELLRNIFSTDFRIIEKLIDSQPEEGYQILKVVFENNETRQSWKKKLQNLGKTEECRKFYDLYAFQTNKWLRPNFRKLYKLIPDAASNSTEIDYAFFLDIGAHTSVSSDRIEGTISAIKSEEDKLGRSLQNFECRRVIGQFFAQQVNQRWKHDRMGRNVVFYVDGYGDTLSTEELNAWTTRTGRKASSYGLSDERIYYPKFLEE
;
A
#
# COMPACT_ATOMS: atom_id res chain seq x y z
N MET A 1 -9.30 35.14 27.97
CA MET A 1 -10.17 33.98 28.20
C MET A 1 -10.81 33.37 26.94
N LYS A 2 -10.97 34.05 25.80
CA LYS A 2 -11.62 33.50 24.56
C LYS A 2 -10.79 32.51 23.73
N LYS A 3 -9.46 32.47 23.83
CA LYS A 3 -8.61 31.54 23.06
C LYS A 3 -8.51 30.11 23.62
N ARG A 4 -8.88 29.87 24.87
CA ARG A 4 -8.86 28.51 25.46
C ARG A 4 -10.12 27.69 25.13
N PHE A 5 -11.23 28.34 24.80
CA PHE A 5 -12.48 27.64 24.45
C PHE A 5 -12.47 27.02 23.03
N LEU A 6 -11.75 27.61 22.09
CA LEU A 6 -11.64 27.09 20.73
C LEU A 6 -10.75 25.82 20.62
N PHE A 7 -9.80 25.66 21.53
CA PHE A 7 -8.91 24.48 21.53
C PHE A 7 -9.61 23.23 22.10
N PHE A 8 -10.51 23.42 23.09
CA PHE A 8 -11.29 22.30 23.65
C PHE A 8 -12.37 21.81 22.69
N SER A 9 -12.99 22.69 21.92
CA SER A 9 -13.98 22.29 20.91
C SER A 9 -13.36 21.50 19.73
N ALA A 10 -12.15 21.81 19.33
CA ALA A 10 -11.46 21.07 18.28
C ALA A 10 -11.05 19.63 18.72
N ILE A 11 -10.66 19.45 19.97
CA ILE A 11 -10.29 18.15 20.53
C ILE A 11 -11.53 17.25 20.68
N ILE A 12 -12.67 17.81 21.09
CA ILE A 12 -13.94 17.06 21.23
C ILE A 12 -14.46 16.63 19.86
N ILE A 13 -14.32 17.45 18.82
CA ILE A 13 -14.72 17.09 17.45
C ILE A 13 -13.81 15.97 16.88
N ILE A 14 -12.51 15.97 17.17
CA ILE A 14 -11.58 14.91 16.76
C ILE A 14 -11.89 13.60 17.52
N MET A 15 -12.25 13.64 18.80
CA MET A 15 -12.64 12.45 19.55
C MET A 15 -13.98 11.87 19.09
N ILE A 16 -14.96 12.69 18.73
CA ILE A 16 -16.25 12.23 18.21
C ILE A 16 -16.09 11.62 16.80
N CYS A 17 -15.14 12.07 16.00
CA CYS A 17 -14.85 11.47 14.69
C CYS A 17 -14.22 10.07 14.75
N LEU A 18 -13.55 9.71 15.85
CA LEU A 18 -12.95 8.38 16.01
C LEU A 18 -13.94 7.33 16.56
N SER A 19 -14.99 7.77 17.27
CA SER A 19 -15.93 6.88 17.98
C SER A 19 -16.95 6.15 17.11
N GLN A 20 -17.18 6.57 15.88
CA GLN A 20 -18.19 5.96 15.00
C GLN A 20 -17.66 4.92 14.00
N PHE A 21 -16.34 4.64 13.99
CA PHE A 21 -15.75 3.62 13.13
C PHE A 21 -16.21 2.19 13.46
N ALA A 22 -16.62 1.96 14.70
CA ALA A 22 -16.90 0.63 15.21
C ALA A 22 -18.32 0.11 14.91
N THR A 23 -19.28 0.99 14.66
CA THR A 23 -20.69 0.58 14.55
C THR A 23 -21.04 -0.07 13.22
N ASP A 24 -20.36 0.27 12.13
CA ASP A 24 -20.68 -0.28 10.81
C ASP A 24 -19.98 -1.59 10.48
N TYR A 25 -18.93 -1.97 11.24
CA TYR A 25 -18.25 -3.26 11.07
C TYR A 25 -19.01 -4.43 11.73
N ASN A 26 -19.97 -4.14 12.60
CA ASN A 26 -20.71 -5.14 13.40
C ASN A 26 -21.83 -5.88 12.64
N SER A 27 -22.13 -5.53 11.37
CA SER A 27 -23.23 -6.16 10.61
C SER A 27 -22.80 -7.32 9.70
N VAL A 28 -21.51 -7.65 9.63
CA VAL A 28 -21.03 -8.79 8.85
C VAL A 28 -20.81 -9.99 9.77
N GLN A 29 -21.83 -10.82 9.94
CA GLN A 29 -21.66 -12.17 10.49
C GLN A 29 -20.83 -12.97 9.50
N PHE A 30 -19.63 -13.40 9.92
CA PHE A 30 -18.87 -14.43 9.23
C PHE A 30 -19.53 -15.77 9.47
N ASN A 31 -20.21 -16.31 8.45
CA ASN A 31 -20.58 -17.71 8.44
C ASN A 31 -19.30 -18.56 8.37
N ASN A 32 -19.10 -19.36 9.38
CA ASN A 32 -18.08 -20.41 9.42
C ASN A 32 -18.26 -21.30 8.18
N ILE A 33 -17.25 -21.34 7.33
CA ILE A 33 -17.09 -22.37 6.31
C ILE A 33 -16.24 -23.46 6.96
N ASP A 34 -16.83 -24.62 7.09
CA ASP A 34 -16.28 -25.81 7.71
C ASP A 34 -14.92 -26.19 7.11
N ASP A 35 -13.94 -26.39 7.98
CA ASP A 35 -12.66 -27.03 7.70
C ASP A 35 -12.90 -28.55 7.61
N GLU A 36 -13.18 -29.09 6.42
CA GLU A 36 -13.11 -30.52 6.19
C GLU A 36 -11.85 -30.90 5.38
N ASN A 37 -11.05 -31.73 6.04
CA ASN A 37 -10.10 -32.69 5.48
C ASN A 37 -8.86 -32.22 4.72
N ILE A 38 -7.77 -32.00 5.45
CA ILE A 38 -6.42 -32.24 4.93
C ILE A 38 -5.79 -33.39 5.70
N LYS A 39 -5.76 -34.58 5.08
CA LYS A 39 -4.99 -35.75 5.53
C LYS A 39 -3.51 -35.41 5.46
N THR A 40 -2.85 -35.47 6.60
CA THR A 40 -1.40 -35.43 6.75
C THR A 40 -0.78 -36.69 6.13
N THR A 41 0.00 -36.51 5.06
CA THR A 41 1.02 -37.47 4.67
C THR A 41 2.38 -36.90 5.05
N ASN A 42 2.97 -37.53 6.09
CA ASN A 42 4.38 -37.33 6.43
C ASN A 42 5.26 -37.89 5.31
N SER A 43 6.04 -37.04 4.68
CA SER A 43 7.27 -37.43 3.99
C SER A 43 8.39 -36.48 4.38
N THR A 44 9.30 -37.01 5.18
CA THR A 44 10.64 -36.46 5.43
C THR A 44 11.38 -36.33 4.11
N ASN A 45 11.83 -35.13 3.79
CA ASN A 45 12.96 -34.95 2.90
C ASN A 45 13.76 -33.68 3.26
N GLU A 46 15.03 -33.91 3.37
CA GLU A 46 16.07 -33.01 3.85
C GLU A 46 16.39 -31.86 2.88
N ASN A 47 16.72 -30.73 3.48
CA ASN A 47 17.69 -29.72 3.06
C ASN A 47 17.92 -29.43 1.57
N SER A 48 17.28 -28.36 1.08
CA SER A 48 17.96 -27.42 0.20
C SER A 48 17.47 -26.01 0.52
N PHE A 49 18.33 -25.23 1.17
CA PHE A 49 18.13 -23.78 1.38
C PHE A 49 18.09 -23.10 0.01
N ARG A 50 16.92 -22.91 -0.56
CA ARG A 50 16.72 -21.99 -1.68
C ARG A 50 16.47 -20.60 -1.11
N ALA A 51 17.26 -19.65 -1.58
CA ALA A 51 17.04 -18.23 -1.33
C ALA A 51 15.58 -17.87 -1.59
N ALA A 52 14.98 -17.10 -0.67
CA ALA A 52 13.60 -16.68 -0.80
C ALA A 52 13.39 -15.92 -2.12
N PRO A 53 12.26 -16.13 -2.81
CA PRO A 53 11.99 -15.46 -4.07
C PRO A 53 11.90 -13.95 -3.81
N ARG A 54 12.78 -13.18 -4.45
CA ARG A 54 12.54 -11.77 -4.69
C ARG A 54 11.25 -11.67 -5.51
N PHE A 55 10.46 -10.63 -5.31
CA PHE A 55 9.39 -10.29 -6.24
C PHE A 55 10.04 -10.08 -7.61
N HIS A 56 10.12 -11.15 -8.38
CA HIS A 56 10.59 -11.05 -9.77
C HIS A 56 9.41 -10.55 -10.59
N SER A 57 9.60 -9.37 -11.17
CA SER A 57 8.75 -8.92 -12.26
C SER A 57 8.70 -10.03 -13.32
N SER A 58 7.52 -10.25 -13.90
CA SER A 58 7.38 -11.08 -15.07
C SER A 58 8.39 -10.62 -16.11
N SER A 59 9.39 -11.45 -16.41
CA SER A 59 10.18 -11.25 -17.61
C SER A 59 9.26 -11.57 -18.79
N LEU A 60 8.55 -10.55 -19.27
CA LEU A 60 8.18 -10.52 -20.67
C LEU A 60 9.50 -10.61 -21.44
N LYS A 61 9.61 -11.57 -22.37
CA LYS A 61 10.68 -11.58 -23.35
C LYS A 61 10.44 -10.38 -24.27
N GLU A 62 10.89 -9.21 -23.84
CA GLU A 62 10.87 -8.01 -24.64
C GLU A 62 12.09 -8.02 -25.57
N ASN A 63 11.86 -8.42 -26.81
CA ASN A 63 12.68 -8.04 -27.96
C ASN A 63 12.17 -6.68 -28.50
N HIS A 64 12.02 -5.69 -27.64
CA HIS A 64 11.84 -4.30 -28.03
C HIS A 64 12.98 -3.49 -27.39
N THR A 65 13.61 -2.62 -28.17
CA THR A 65 14.33 -1.47 -27.64
C THR A 65 13.37 -0.76 -26.71
N GLU A 66 13.51 -1.02 -25.38
CA GLU A 66 12.61 -0.46 -24.36
C GLU A 66 12.60 1.06 -24.51
N SER A 67 11.52 1.61 -25.03
CA SER A 67 11.33 3.04 -25.02
C SER A 67 11.36 3.53 -23.57
N SER A 68 12.10 4.61 -23.32
CA SER A 68 12.19 5.21 -21.99
C SER A 68 10.81 5.54 -21.46
N PHE A 69 10.49 5.16 -20.22
CA PHE A 69 9.21 5.43 -19.59
C PHE A 69 9.36 6.12 -18.23
N ILE A 70 8.32 6.87 -17.85
CA ILE A 70 8.30 7.62 -16.60
C ILE A 70 8.15 6.67 -15.41
N LEU A 71 8.93 6.92 -14.35
CA LEU A 71 8.82 6.27 -13.04
C LEU A 71 8.19 7.22 -12.03
N TYR A 72 8.64 8.48 -11.97
CA TYR A 72 8.12 9.50 -11.07
C TYR A 72 8.09 10.87 -11.77
N ARG A 73 6.95 11.56 -11.62
CA ARG A 73 6.77 12.92 -12.16
C ARG A 73 6.14 13.83 -11.11
N PHE A 74 6.85 14.87 -10.70
CA PHE A 74 6.30 15.90 -9.85
C PHE A 74 5.39 16.84 -10.67
N ARG A 75 4.14 17.03 -10.22
CA ARG A 75 3.12 17.90 -10.83
C ARG A 75 2.53 18.85 -9.78
N GLY A 76 3.38 19.47 -8.93
CA GLY A 76 2.93 20.35 -7.86
C GLY A 76 2.35 19.64 -6.64
N LYS A 77 2.22 18.30 -6.65
CA LYS A 77 1.81 17.49 -5.52
C LYS A 77 2.94 16.52 -5.16
N ILE A 78 3.31 16.51 -3.88
CA ILE A 78 4.36 15.62 -3.39
C ILE A 78 3.99 14.15 -3.60
N LEU A 79 4.95 13.34 -4.05
CA LEU A 79 4.86 11.89 -4.08
C LEU A 79 5.53 11.36 -2.81
N LYS A 80 4.91 10.43 -2.13
CA LYS A 80 5.48 9.76 -0.95
C LYS A 80 5.76 8.32 -1.29
N ASP A 81 6.79 7.79 -0.66
CA ASP A 81 7.14 6.39 -0.66
C ASP A 81 7.60 6.00 0.75
N SER A 82 7.82 4.73 0.98
CA SER A 82 8.52 4.29 2.17
C SER A 82 9.90 4.94 2.25
N LYS A 83 10.35 5.27 3.47
CA LYS A 83 11.74 5.73 3.68
C LYS A 83 12.80 4.68 3.33
N TRP A 84 12.37 3.47 3.02
CA TRP A 84 13.20 2.38 2.49
C TRP A 84 12.85 2.04 1.03
N GLY A 85 11.93 2.78 0.41
CA GLY A 85 11.43 2.55 -0.93
C GLY A 85 12.29 3.14 -2.03
N ALA A 86 11.78 3.05 -3.25
CA ALA A 86 12.48 3.45 -4.45
C ALA A 86 12.81 4.95 -4.50
N ILE A 87 11.90 5.82 -4.05
CA ILE A 87 12.17 7.28 -4.01
C ILE A 87 13.32 7.61 -3.06
N ALA A 88 13.37 6.98 -1.87
CA ALA A 88 14.47 7.19 -0.93
C ALA A 88 15.81 6.68 -1.48
N ASN A 89 15.82 5.55 -2.17
CA ASN A 89 17.00 5.03 -2.86
C ASN A 89 17.48 5.97 -3.95
N PHE A 90 16.54 6.49 -4.76
CA PHE A 90 16.84 7.50 -5.78
C PHE A 90 17.44 8.77 -5.16
N GLN A 91 16.84 9.31 -4.11
CA GLN A 91 17.34 10.50 -3.41
C GLN A 91 18.77 10.29 -2.89
N ARG A 92 19.07 9.12 -2.34
CA ARG A 92 20.42 8.78 -1.84
C ARG A 92 21.45 8.80 -2.96
N ALA A 93 21.16 8.12 -4.05
CA ALA A 93 22.05 8.05 -5.20
C ALA A 93 22.20 9.40 -5.90
N LEU A 94 21.10 10.13 -6.11
CA LEU A 94 21.12 11.50 -6.66
C LEU A 94 21.98 12.44 -5.79
N SER A 95 21.84 12.35 -4.47
CA SER A 95 22.63 13.14 -3.51
C SER A 95 24.13 12.84 -3.62
N GLU A 96 24.48 11.57 -3.82
CA GLU A 96 25.88 11.15 -4.02
C GLU A 96 26.44 11.68 -5.33
N GLN A 97 25.71 11.56 -6.44
CA GLN A 97 26.13 12.09 -7.75
C GLN A 97 26.31 13.61 -7.71
N LEU A 98 25.39 14.35 -7.09
CA LEU A 98 25.51 15.80 -6.90
C LEU A 98 26.78 16.18 -6.15
N ARG A 99 27.10 15.48 -5.05
CA ARG A 99 28.35 15.73 -4.29
C ARG A 99 29.60 15.46 -5.10
N ARG A 100 29.62 14.44 -5.95
CA ARG A 100 30.72 14.13 -6.86
C ARG A 100 31.00 15.26 -7.85
N CYS A 101 29.99 16.03 -8.22
CA CYS A 101 30.17 17.23 -9.06
C CYS A 101 30.17 18.56 -8.28
N GLY A 102 30.52 18.50 -6.98
CA GLY A 102 30.73 19.68 -6.15
C GLY A 102 29.44 20.41 -5.74
N LYS A 103 28.28 19.76 -5.85
CA LYS A 103 26.99 20.34 -5.50
C LYS A 103 26.49 19.79 -4.14
N GLU A 104 25.57 20.54 -3.55
CA GLU A 104 24.92 20.11 -2.31
C GLU A 104 23.95 18.95 -2.57
N GLY A 105 24.01 17.91 -1.74
CA GLY A 105 23.05 16.81 -1.74
C GLY A 105 21.69 17.23 -1.20
N LEU A 106 20.77 16.27 -1.10
CA LEU A 106 19.43 16.46 -0.55
C LEU A 106 19.18 15.51 0.64
N LYS A 107 18.12 15.80 1.38
CA LYS A 107 17.63 14.92 2.42
C LYS A 107 17.01 13.65 1.80
N VAL A 108 17.33 12.50 2.39
CA VAL A 108 16.75 11.20 2.02
C VAL A 108 15.57 10.92 2.95
N ASP A 109 14.35 11.08 2.47
CA ASP A 109 13.13 10.96 3.27
C ASP A 109 11.97 10.21 2.57
N GLY A 110 12.18 9.75 1.33
CA GLY A 110 11.14 9.10 0.54
C GLY A 110 10.07 10.06 0.00
N ILE A 111 10.33 11.37 0.03
CA ILE A 111 9.38 12.40 -0.45
C ILE A 111 9.91 13.06 -1.71
N PHE A 112 9.27 12.78 -2.86
CA PHE A 112 9.55 13.47 -4.10
C PHE A 112 8.68 14.73 -4.20
N GLY A 113 9.26 15.85 -3.82
CA GLY A 113 8.63 17.16 -3.87
C GLY A 113 9.49 18.16 -4.67
N GLU A 114 9.24 19.43 -4.47
CA GLU A 114 9.91 20.52 -5.18
C GLU A 114 11.44 20.48 -5.03
N ILE A 115 11.94 20.23 -3.81
CA ILE A 115 13.39 20.15 -3.55
C ILE A 115 14.01 19.00 -4.34
N THR A 116 13.40 17.80 -4.33
CA THR A 116 13.89 16.65 -5.11
C THR A 116 13.83 16.95 -6.61
N GLN A 117 12.78 17.64 -7.07
CA GLN A 117 12.63 18.08 -8.46
C GLN A 117 13.73 19.08 -8.85
N GLN A 118 14.04 20.07 -8.00
CA GLN A 118 15.12 21.03 -8.25
C GLN A 118 16.47 20.31 -8.34
N LYS A 119 16.76 19.38 -7.42
CA LYS A 119 18.00 18.61 -7.44
C LYS A 119 18.09 17.66 -8.64
N LEU A 120 16.97 17.12 -9.12
CA LEU A 120 16.87 16.39 -10.36
C LEU A 120 17.26 17.27 -11.59
N MET A 121 16.82 18.52 -11.62
CA MET A 121 17.22 19.45 -12.69
C MET A 121 18.68 19.89 -12.54
N GLU A 122 19.16 20.02 -11.30
CA GLU A 122 20.54 20.44 -11.01
C GLU A 122 21.57 19.38 -11.46
N ILE A 123 21.27 18.07 -11.37
CA ILE A 123 22.19 17.01 -11.80
C ILE A 123 22.47 17.05 -13.31
N LEU A 124 21.53 17.56 -14.11
CA LEU A 124 21.67 17.62 -15.57
C LEU A 124 22.81 18.55 -16.02
N SER A 125 23.27 19.45 -15.14
CA SER A 125 24.45 20.29 -15.40
C SER A 125 25.77 19.65 -14.92
N CYS A 126 25.73 18.43 -14.42
CA CYS A 126 26.91 17.68 -14.01
C CYS A 126 27.52 16.92 -15.19
N PRO A 127 28.86 16.73 -15.23
CA PRO A 127 29.52 15.94 -16.27
C PRO A 127 28.94 14.52 -16.38
N GLY A 128 28.67 14.07 -17.60
CA GLY A 128 28.11 12.78 -17.90
C GLY A 128 26.58 12.69 -17.86
N PHE A 129 25.89 13.82 -17.72
CA PHE A 129 24.43 13.91 -17.79
C PHE A 129 23.93 14.77 -18.96
N GLU A 130 24.81 15.14 -19.88
CA GLU A 130 24.55 16.05 -21.01
C GLU A 130 23.43 15.52 -21.92
N ASP A 131 23.39 14.21 -22.14
CA ASP A 131 22.42 13.56 -23.02
C ASP A 131 20.96 13.71 -22.49
N PHE A 132 20.80 13.95 -21.19
CA PHE A 132 19.49 14.11 -20.57
C PHE A 132 18.93 15.53 -20.62
N THR A 133 19.73 16.53 -21.02
CA THR A 133 19.29 17.93 -21.10
C THR A 133 18.24 18.17 -22.19
N ASN A 134 18.27 17.37 -23.27
CA ASN A 134 17.31 17.42 -24.37
C ASN A 134 16.39 16.18 -24.43
N HIS A 135 16.34 15.40 -23.36
CA HIS A 135 15.53 14.17 -23.35
C HIS A 135 14.03 14.51 -23.38
N PRO A 136 13.18 13.76 -24.15
CA PRO A 136 11.73 14.01 -24.24
C PRO A 136 11.00 13.97 -22.89
N LEU A 137 11.55 13.23 -21.92
CA LEU A 137 11.03 13.10 -20.55
C LEU A 137 11.78 14.00 -19.55
N LEU A 138 12.36 15.10 -20.01
CA LEU A 138 13.06 16.06 -19.16
C LEU A 138 12.18 16.48 -17.96
N GLY A 139 12.79 16.57 -16.78
CA GLY A 139 12.10 16.93 -15.54
C GLY A 139 11.33 15.76 -14.89
N THR A 140 11.50 14.54 -15.39
CA THR A 140 10.96 13.34 -14.77
C THR A 140 12.07 12.36 -14.39
N VAL A 141 11.81 11.49 -13.41
CA VAL A 141 12.61 10.28 -13.23
C VAL A 141 12.07 9.24 -14.19
N HIS A 142 12.82 8.94 -15.23
CA HIS A 142 12.49 7.92 -16.22
C HIS A 142 13.49 6.77 -16.18
N SER A 143 13.19 5.67 -16.85
CA SER A 143 13.93 4.42 -16.75
C SER A 143 15.42 4.55 -17.10
N GLU A 144 15.77 5.33 -18.11
CA GLU A 144 17.17 5.56 -18.51
C GLU A 144 17.93 6.41 -17.48
N LEU A 145 17.32 7.51 -17.00
CA LEU A 145 17.91 8.33 -15.96
C LEU A 145 18.07 7.55 -14.64
N TRP A 146 17.11 6.68 -14.32
CA TRP A 146 17.22 5.76 -13.18
C TRP A 146 18.47 4.88 -13.32
N LYS A 147 18.62 4.19 -14.46
CA LYS A 147 19.78 3.33 -14.74
C LYS A 147 21.10 4.11 -14.69
N LYS A 148 21.09 5.37 -15.10
CA LYS A 148 22.28 6.25 -15.05
C LYS A 148 22.67 6.62 -13.62
N ILE A 149 21.70 6.93 -12.78
CA ILE A 149 21.92 7.35 -11.38
C ILE A 149 22.16 6.15 -10.47
N ILE A 150 21.46 5.03 -10.70
CA ILE A 150 21.53 3.81 -9.88
C ILE A 150 21.74 2.58 -10.79
N PRO A 151 22.92 2.41 -11.38
CA PRO A 151 23.16 1.36 -12.38
C PRO A 151 22.95 -0.06 -11.83
N ASP A 152 23.26 -0.29 -10.55
CA ASP A 152 23.20 -1.60 -9.91
C ASP A 152 21.82 -1.90 -9.26
N SER A 153 20.87 -0.98 -9.34
CA SER A 153 19.52 -1.18 -8.80
C SER A 153 18.52 -1.47 -9.90
N PRO A 154 17.62 -2.45 -9.71
CA PRO A 154 16.54 -2.66 -10.64
C PRO A 154 15.64 -1.42 -10.73
N ILE A 155 15.00 -1.26 -11.88
CA ILE A 155 13.94 -0.26 -12.05
C ILE A 155 12.78 -0.62 -11.11
N PRO A 156 12.18 0.36 -10.40
CA PRO A 156 11.04 0.11 -9.55
C PRO A 156 9.90 -0.59 -10.30
N ASN A 157 9.50 -1.75 -9.83
CA ASN A 157 8.44 -2.53 -10.44
C ASN A 157 7.04 -1.91 -10.20
N VAL A 158 6.01 -2.49 -10.78
CA VAL A 158 4.62 -2.00 -10.66
C VAL A 158 4.16 -1.98 -9.21
N HIS A 159 4.48 -3.03 -8.44
CA HIS A 159 4.09 -3.11 -7.03
C HIS A 159 4.74 -1.98 -6.20
N GLU A 160 6.04 -1.75 -6.35
CA GLU A 160 6.75 -0.68 -5.62
C GLU A 160 6.17 0.70 -5.93
N ARG A 161 5.83 0.99 -7.19
CA ARG A 161 5.22 2.26 -7.61
C ARG A 161 3.77 2.41 -7.12
N ALA A 162 2.98 1.35 -7.17
CA ALA A 162 1.62 1.30 -6.64
C ALA A 162 1.61 1.45 -5.11
N PHE A 163 2.56 0.81 -4.43
CA PHE A 163 2.74 0.93 -2.99
C PHE A 163 3.11 2.35 -2.57
N ALA A 164 4.03 3.00 -3.29
CA ALA A 164 4.34 4.41 -3.05
C ALA A 164 3.10 5.31 -3.19
N LEU A 165 2.26 5.07 -4.20
CA LEU A 165 0.99 5.78 -4.34
C LEU A 165 0.07 5.54 -3.14
N LEU A 166 -0.09 4.29 -2.69
CA LEU A 166 -0.87 3.93 -1.49
C LEU A 166 -0.37 4.69 -0.26
N LEU A 167 0.94 4.67 0.03
CA LEU A 167 1.55 5.38 1.15
C LEU A 167 1.32 6.88 1.11
N SER A 168 1.20 7.45 -0.08
CA SER A 168 0.92 8.88 -0.22
C SER A 168 -0.49 9.27 0.24
N HIS A 169 -1.40 8.31 0.30
CA HIS A 169 -2.75 8.49 0.84
C HIS A 169 -2.79 8.31 2.37
N GLU A 170 -2.15 7.25 2.86
CA GLU A 170 -2.20 6.86 4.27
C GLU A 170 -1.16 7.58 5.12
N GLY A 171 -0.03 7.95 4.55
CA GLY A 171 1.10 8.53 5.29
C GLY A 171 1.75 7.57 6.28
N THR A 172 1.52 6.27 6.11
CA THR A 172 1.93 5.20 7.02
C THR A 172 3.05 4.38 6.42
N ASP A 173 3.94 3.86 7.27
CA ASP A 173 5.06 3.04 6.84
C ASP A 173 5.16 1.81 7.77
N TYR A 174 6.05 0.87 7.50
CA TYR A 174 6.21 -0.37 8.27
C TYR A 174 6.51 -0.14 9.76
N ASP A 175 7.03 1.02 10.14
CA ASP A 175 7.26 1.40 11.53
C ASP A 175 6.12 2.22 12.15
N ARG A 176 4.95 2.30 11.51
CA ARG A 176 3.76 2.87 12.13
C ARG A 176 3.09 1.85 13.03
N VAL A 177 2.83 2.24 14.27
CA VAL A 177 2.07 1.45 15.25
C VAL A 177 1.09 2.37 15.97
N GLU A 178 -0.18 2.01 15.96
CA GLU A 178 -1.25 2.67 16.69
C GLU A 178 -1.95 1.69 17.61
N TRP A 179 -2.13 2.10 18.86
CA TRP A 179 -2.94 1.36 19.82
C TRP A 179 -4.38 1.84 19.76
N ASN A 180 -5.30 0.90 19.68
CA ASN A 180 -6.74 1.19 19.63
C ASN A 180 -7.44 1.01 21.00
N TYR A 181 -6.65 0.85 22.06
CA TYR A 181 -7.15 0.69 23.42
C TYR A 181 -7.96 1.91 23.88
N GLY A 182 -9.16 1.67 24.43
CA GLY A 182 -10.07 2.72 24.87
C GLY A 182 -10.73 3.49 23.73
N THR A 183 -10.67 2.99 22.51
CA THR A 183 -11.37 3.52 21.32
C THR A 183 -12.56 2.61 20.97
N ASP A 184 -13.41 3.07 20.05
CA ASP A 184 -14.50 2.25 19.51
C ASP A 184 -14.01 1.00 18.73
N ASP A 185 -12.73 0.97 18.37
CA ASP A 185 -12.07 -0.15 17.71
C ASP A 185 -11.17 -0.97 18.67
N ASP A 186 -11.56 -1.08 19.92
CA ASP A 186 -10.83 -1.86 20.94
C ASP A 186 -10.50 -3.29 20.49
N ARG A 187 -11.37 -3.89 19.67
CA ARG A 187 -11.18 -5.27 19.19
C ARG A 187 -9.97 -5.46 18.30
N SER A 188 -9.52 -4.42 17.60
CA SER A 188 -8.29 -4.51 16.79
C SER A 188 -7.03 -4.51 17.65
N ALA A 189 -7.11 -4.10 18.91
CA ALA A 189 -6.04 -3.93 19.88
C ALA A 189 -4.95 -2.96 19.39
N LEU A 190 -4.33 -3.26 18.28
CA LEU A 190 -3.37 -2.39 17.61
C LEU A 190 -3.53 -2.45 16.09
N THR A 191 -3.08 -1.40 15.41
CA THR A 191 -2.89 -1.33 13.96
C THR A 191 -1.41 -1.10 13.66
N TRP A 192 -0.82 -1.95 12.80
CA TRP A 192 0.59 -1.90 12.46
C TRP A 192 0.84 -1.91 10.95
N GLY A 193 1.78 -1.06 10.52
CA GLY A 193 2.32 -1.04 9.17
C GLY A 193 1.41 -0.44 8.09
N PRO A 194 1.85 -0.53 6.82
CA PRO A 194 1.26 0.22 5.71
C PRO A 194 -0.14 -0.25 5.29
N TYR A 195 -0.47 -1.52 5.50
CA TYR A 195 -1.79 -2.07 5.14
C TYR A 195 -2.72 -2.22 6.36
N GLY A 196 -2.29 -1.75 7.53
CA GLY A 196 -3.12 -1.76 8.72
C GLY A 196 -3.34 -3.13 9.35
N ALA A 197 -2.27 -3.95 9.48
CA ALA A 197 -2.35 -5.24 10.17
C ALA A 197 -2.87 -5.10 11.61
N THR A 198 -3.82 -5.95 12.01
CA THR A 198 -4.45 -5.92 13.33
C THR A 198 -4.19 -7.23 14.11
N VAL A 199 -4.51 -7.23 15.40
CA VAL A 199 -4.43 -8.43 16.25
C VAL A 199 -5.81 -9.04 16.47
N GLY A 200 -6.82 -8.22 16.69
CA GLY A 200 -8.12 -8.68 17.16
C GLY A 200 -9.14 -9.00 16.08
N TRP A 201 -9.00 -8.43 14.86
CA TRP A 201 -9.93 -8.66 13.75
C TRP A 201 -9.38 -9.64 12.72
N GLY A 202 -8.23 -9.34 12.13
CA GLY A 202 -7.67 -10.11 11.02
C GLY A 202 -6.56 -11.05 11.43
N ASN A 203 -5.99 -10.89 12.64
CA ASN A 203 -4.82 -11.65 13.12
C ASN A 203 -3.57 -11.55 12.24
N GLU A 204 -3.49 -10.51 11.39
CA GLU A 204 -2.37 -10.32 10.46
C GLU A 204 -1.07 -10.16 11.24
N VAL A 205 -1.08 -9.39 12.34
CA VAL A 205 0.10 -9.17 13.20
C VAL A 205 0.64 -10.50 13.71
N ARG A 206 -0.24 -11.40 14.20
CA ARG A 206 0.15 -12.75 14.64
C ARG A 206 0.77 -13.54 13.49
N GLY A 207 0.15 -13.51 12.31
CA GLY A 207 0.65 -14.21 11.13
C GLY A 207 2.01 -13.70 10.66
N ILE A 208 2.22 -12.40 10.66
CA ILE A 208 3.50 -11.77 10.31
C ILE A 208 4.58 -12.16 11.33
N LEU A 209 4.29 -12.04 12.63
CA LEU A 209 5.22 -12.44 13.70
C LEU A 209 5.57 -13.92 13.63
N LYS A 210 4.59 -14.78 13.30
CA LYS A 210 4.84 -16.20 13.11
C LYS A 210 5.79 -16.47 11.94
N MET A 211 5.59 -15.82 10.80
CA MET A 211 6.52 -15.97 9.66
C MET A 211 7.94 -15.52 9.99
N ILE A 212 8.09 -14.42 10.73
CA ILE A 212 9.40 -13.95 11.20
C ILE A 212 10.01 -14.97 12.17
N HIS A 213 9.22 -15.46 13.13
CA HIS A 213 9.67 -16.43 14.12
C HIS A 213 10.14 -17.74 13.48
N ASP A 214 9.35 -18.28 12.55
CA ASP A 214 9.66 -19.55 11.88
C ASP A 214 10.97 -19.45 11.06
N HIS A 215 11.34 -18.24 10.65
CA HIS A 215 12.53 -18.00 9.84
C HIS A 215 13.74 -17.49 10.65
N ASN A 216 13.51 -16.57 11.57
CA ASN A 216 14.54 -15.96 12.41
C ASN A 216 13.98 -15.59 13.80
N PRO A 217 13.82 -16.55 14.72
CA PRO A 217 13.34 -16.30 16.06
C PRO A 217 14.25 -15.35 16.86
N GLU A 218 15.56 -15.33 16.55
CA GLU A 218 16.53 -14.46 17.25
C GLU A 218 16.26 -12.97 16.98
N LEU A 219 15.77 -12.60 15.80
CA LEU A 219 15.36 -11.22 15.54
C LEU A 219 14.28 -10.75 16.52
N LEU A 220 13.26 -11.58 16.73
CA LEU A 220 12.19 -11.26 17.69
C LEU A 220 12.72 -11.29 19.13
N ARG A 221 13.57 -12.25 19.49
CA ARG A 221 14.16 -12.35 20.82
C ARG A 221 15.00 -11.10 21.14
N ASN A 222 15.81 -10.65 20.21
CA ASN A 222 16.64 -9.46 20.38
C ASN A 222 15.81 -8.17 20.53
N ILE A 223 14.71 -8.04 19.79
CA ILE A 223 13.86 -6.84 19.84
C ILE A 223 12.95 -6.87 21.07
N PHE A 224 12.30 -7.99 21.36
CA PHE A 224 11.31 -8.08 22.43
C PHE A 224 11.94 -8.42 23.80
N SER A 225 13.11 -9.04 23.82
CA SER A 225 13.87 -9.34 25.06
C SER A 225 13.00 -10.10 26.08
N THR A 226 12.75 -9.53 27.25
CA THR A 226 11.92 -10.13 28.31
C THR A 226 10.48 -10.41 27.87
N ASP A 227 9.96 -9.66 26.90
CA ASP A 227 8.60 -9.83 26.40
C ASP A 227 8.51 -10.90 25.28
N PHE A 228 9.62 -11.53 24.89
CA PHE A 228 9.64 -12.53 23.83
C PHE A 228 8.70 -13.70 24.12
N ARG A 229 8.53 -14.09 25.39
CA ARG A 229 7.55 -15.12 25.80
C ARG A 229 6.10 -14.74 25.49
N ILE A 230 5.77 -13.45 25.47
CA ILE A 230 4.42 -12.98 25.08
C ILE A 230 4.27 -13.15 23.56
N ILE A 231 5.33 -12.89 22.78
CA ILE A 231 5.33 -13.14 21.34
C ILE A 231 5.14 -14.63 21.02
N GLU A 232 5.89 -15.52 21.68
CA GLU A 232 5.74 -16.96 21.51
C GLU A 232 4.30 -17.40 21.82
N LYS A 233 3.77 -16.96 22.98
CA LYS A 233 2.38 -17.26 23.35
C LYS A 233 1.37 -16.73 22.33
N LEU A 234 1.58 -15.54 21.77
CA LEU A 234 0.72 -14.97 20.72
C LEU A 234 0.78 -15.77 19.43
N ILE A 235 1.96 -16.21 19.01
CA ILE A 235 2.17 -17.01 17.80
C ILE A 235 1.47 -18.39 17.92
N ASP A 236 1.57 -19.03 19.09
CA ASP A 236 1.04 -20.36 19.34
C ASP A 236 -0.45 -20.37 19.69
N SER A 237 -1.06 -19.19 19.94
CA SER A 237 -2.47 -19.07 20.33
C SER A 237 -3.42 -19.31 19.14
N GLN A 238 -4.68 -19.55 19.48
CA GLN A 238 -5.75 -19.46 18.50
C GLN A 238 -5.99 -17.98 18.11
N PRO A 239 -6.51 -17.70 16.91
CA PRO A 239 -6.74 -16.33 16.45
C PRO A 239 -7.54 -15.47 17.43
N GLU A 240 -8.55 -16.04 18.08
CA GLU A 240 -9.46 -15.33 18.99
C GLU A 240 -8.81 -14.97 20.34
N GLU A 241 -7.71 -15.65 20.69
CA GLU A 241 -6.99 -15.46 21.96
C GLU A 241 -6.01 -14.28 21.90
N GLY A 242 -5.59 -13.87 20.70
CA GLY A 242 -4.56 -12.87 20.50
C GLY A 242 -4.84 -11.54 21.22
N TYR A 243 -6.09 -11.09 21.18
CA TYR A 243 -6.54 -9.90 21.90
C TYR A 243 -6.31 -10.04 23.41
N GLN A 244 -6.71 -11.16 24.00
CA GLN A 244 -6.58 -11.39 25.45
C GLN A 244 -5.12 -11.53 25.88
N ILE A 245 -4.29 -12.14 25.05
CA ILE A 245 -2.85 -12.26 25.32
C ILE A 245 -2.19 -10.87 25.35
N LEU A 246 -2.55 -9.98 24.44
CA LEU A 246 -2.02 -8.63 24.40
C LEU A 246 -2.66 -7.68 25.40
N LYS A 247 -3.77 -8.06 26.03
CA LYS A 247 -4.46 -7.23 27.01
C LYS A 247 -3.52 -6.75 28.13
N VAL A 248 -2.66 -7.62 28.63
CA VAL A 248 -1.65 -7.30 29.65
C VAL A 248 -0.64 -6.24 29.17
N VAL A 249 -0.46 -6.11 27.86
CA VAL A 249 0.45 -5.11 27.26
C VAL A 249 -0.25 -3.75 27.17
N PHE A 250 -1.50 -3.69 26.69
CA PHE A 250 -2.12 -2.41 26.39
C PHE A 250 -2.96 -1.83 27.54
N GLU A 251 -3.19 -2.58 28.63
CA GLU A 251 -3.78 -2.00 29.86
C GLU A 251 -2.82 -1.07 30.59
N ASN A 252 -1.49 -1.28 30.48
CA ASN A 252 -0.48 -0.42 31.07
C ASN A 252 0.15 0.52 30.04
N ASN A 253 0.12 1.83 30.30
CA ASN A 253 0.62 2.84 29.36
C ASN A 253 2.13 2.71 29.08
N GLU A 254 2.94 2.43 30.09
CA GLU A 254 4.41 2.29 29.91
C GLU A 254 4.72 1.08 29.06
N THR A 255 4.05 -0.05 29.29
CA THR A 255 4.16 -1.26 28.50
C THR A 255 3.73 -1.03 27.07
N ARG A 256 2.61 -0.32 26.83
CA ARG A 256 2.18 0.08 25.47
C ARG A 256 3.25 0.86 24.73
N GLN A 257 3.84 1.86 25.38
CA GLN A 257 4.89 2.69 24.76
C GLN A 257 6.17 1.88 24.49
N SER A 258 6.54 0.98 25.38
CA SER A 258 7.65 0.06 25.18
C SER A 258 7.40 -0.85 23.95
N TRP A 259 6.25 -1.49 23.89
CA TRP A 259 5.88 -2.35 22.75
C TRP A 259 5.77 -1.59 21.44
N LYS A 260 5.21 -0.37 21.47
CA LYS A 260 5.19 0.51 20.29
C LYS A 260 6.60 0.70 19.72
N LYS A 261 7.58 1.02 20.58
CA LYS A 261 8.99 1.16 20.16
C LYS A 261 9.57 -0.13 19.61
N LYS A 262 9.26 -1.29 20.23
CA LYS A 262 9.73 -2.60 19.78
C LYS A 262 9.20 -2.96 18.41
N LEU A 263 7.88 -2.81 18.19
CA LEU A 263 7.25 -3.03 16.87
C LEU A 263 7.74 -2.03 15.83
N GLN A 264 7.98 -0.76 16.20
CA GLN A 264 8.59 0.24 15.33
C GLN A 264 10.01 -0.18 14.92
N ASN A 265 10.81 -0.68 15.86
CA ASN A 265 12.16 -1.17 15.58
C ASN A 265 12.14 -2.42 14.72
N LEU A 266 11.18 -3.32 14.93
CA LEU A 266 10.96 -4.48 14.08
C LEU A 266 10.63 -4.05 12.65
N GLY A 267 9.68 -3.12 12.45
CA GLY A 267 9.28 -2.61 11.13
C GLY A 267 10.43 -1.91 10.36
N LYS A 268 11.46 -1.42 11.04
CA LYS A 268 12.65 -0.86 10.40
C LYS A 268 13.58 -1.93 9.81
N THR A 269 13.46 -3.20 10.19
CA THR A 269 14.30 -4.27 9.67
C THR A 269 13.83 -4.68 8.28
N GLU A 270 14.76 -4.97 7.38
CA GLU A 270 14.45 -5.44 6.03
C GLU A 270 13.67 -6.77 6.07
N GLU A 271 14.07 -7.64 6.96
CA GLU A 271 13.46 -8.95 7.15
C GLU A 271 11.99 -8.85 7.55
N CYS A 272 11.66 -7.95 8.49
CA CYS A 272 10.27 -7.73 8.87
C CYS A 272 9.44 -7.22 7.69
N ARG A 273 9.92 -6.23 6.93
CA ARG A 273 9.21 -5.70 5.77
C ARG A 273 8.94 -6.77 4.72
N LYS A 274 9.94 -7.62 4.46
CA LYS A 274 9.80 -8.77 3.56
C LYS A 274 8.69 -9.73 4.01
N PHE A 275 8.68 -10.14 5.28
CA PHE A 275 7.67 -11.08 5.78
C PHE A 275 6.28 -10.43 5.93
N TYR A 276 6.22 -9.13 6.18
CA TYR A 276 4.98 -8.38 6.17
C TYR A 276 4.32 -8.45 4.79
N ASP A 277 5.07 -8.18 3.71
CA ASP A 277 4.57 -8.24 2.34
C ASP A 277 4.27 -9.67 1.89
N LEU A 278 5.11 -10.64 2.25
CA LEU A 278 4.85 -12.06 1.99
C LEU A 278 3.53 -12.51 2.62
N TYR A 279 3.28 -12.14 3.87
CA TYR A 279 2.02 -12.48 4.53
C TYR A 279 0.83 -11.84 3.83
N ALA A 280 0.95 -10.57 3.45
CA ALA A 280 -0.12 -9.82 2.81
C ALA A 280 -0.53 -10.40 1.44
N PHE A 281 0.44 -10.76 0.60
CA PHE A 281 0.19 -11.10 -0.81
C PHE A 281 0.32 -12.57 -1.15
N GLN A 282 1.10 -13.35 -0.40
CA GLN A 282 1.34 -14.75 -0.74
C GLN A 282 0.50 -15.74 0.09
N THR A 283 -0.10 -15.28 1.21
CA THR A 283 -1.04 -16.12 1.95
C THR A 283 -2.48 -15.91 1.48
N ASN A 284 -3.35 -16.91 1.68
CA ASN A 284 -4.78 -16.77 1.43
C ASN A 284 -5.53 -16.12 2.62
N LYS A 285 -4.82 -15.33 3.43
CA LYS A 285 -5.35 -14.83 4.71
C LYS A 285 -5.55 -13.33 4.78
N TRP A 286 -5.08 -12.55 3.80
CA TRP A 286 -5.20 -11.10 3.85
C TRP A 286 -5.52 -10.45 2.49
N LEU A 287 -4.53 -9.82 1.79
CA LEU A 287 -4.82 -9.07 0.57
C LEU A 287 -5.08 -9.96 -0.65
N ARG A 288 -4.41 -11.09 -0.77
CA ARG A 288 -4.56 -11.99 -1.91
C ARG A 288 -6.02 -12.41 -2.20
N PRO A 289 -6.84 -12.81 -1.21
CA PRO A 289 -8.26 -13.08 -1.44
C PRO A 289 -9.05 -11.88 -1.97
N ASN A 290 -8.74 -10.67 -1.48
CA ASN A 290 -9.36 -9.43 -1.96
C ASN A 290 -9.02 -9.17 -3.42
N PHE A 291 -7.75 -9.33 -3.81
CA PHE A 291 -7.32 -9.23 -5.19
C PHE A 291 -8.03 -10.23 -6.10
N ARG A 292 -8.11 -11.51 -5.70
CA ARG A 292 -8.84 -12.53 -6.47
C ARG A 292 -10.29 -12.17 -6.75
N LYS A 293 -10.96 -11.50 -5.81
CA LYS A 293 -12.32 -11.01 -6.01
C LYS A 293 -12.35 -9.78 -6.91
N LEU A 294 -11.48 -8.80 -6.70
CA LEU A 294 -11.45 -7.55 -7.47
C LEU A 294 -11.11 -7.80 -8.94
N TYR A 295 -10.19 -8.71 -9.25
CA TYR A 295 -9.84 -9.05 -10.62
C TYR A 295 -10.97 -9.73 -11.41
N LYS A 296 -12.03 -10.23 -10.75
CA LYS A 296 -13.27 -10.68 -11.44
C LYS A 296 -14.06 -9.52 -12.07
N LEU A 297 -13.75 -8.28 -11.70
CA LEU A 297 -14.38 -7.09 -12.28
C LEU A 297 -13.83 -6.75 -13.68
N ILE A 298 -12.70 -7.34 -14.08
CA ILE A 298 -12.07 -7.14 -15.38
C ILE A 298 -12.23 -8.44 -16.19
N PRO A 299 -13.00 -8.44 -17.28
CA PRO A 299 -13.05 -9.60 -18.18
C PRO A 299 -11.67 -9.94 -18.71
N ASP A 300 -11.31 -11.23 -18.73
CA ASP A 300 -9.99 -11.72 -19.18
C ASP A 300 -8.82 -10.93 -18.57
N ALA A 301 -8.86 -10.73 -17.25
CA ALA A 301 -7.98 -9.83 -16.51
C ALA A 301 -6.47 -10.06 -16.81
N ALA A 302 -6.05 -11.31 -17.07
CA ALA A 302 -4.67 -11.63 -17.40
C ALA A 302 -4.16 -10.92 -18.68
N SER A 303 -5.08 -10.61 -19.60
CA SER A 303 -4.78 -9.94 -20.88
C SER A 303 -5.19 -8.48 -20.92
N ASN A 304 -6.11 -8.06 -20.05
CA ASN A 304 -6.75 -6.75 -20.14
C ASN A 304 -6.46 -5.83 -18.94
N SER A 305 -6.00 -6.36 -17.80
CA SER A 305 -5.67 -5.52 -16.65
C SER A 305 -4.37 -4.76 -16.85
N THR A 306 -4.31 -3.54 -16.33
CA THR A 306 -3.19 -2.62 -16.49
C THR A 306 -2.47 -2.36 -15.18
N GLU A 307 -1.33 -1.64 -15.23
CA GLU A 307 -0.62 -1.21 -14.02
C GLU A 307 -1.50 -0.33 -13.12
N ILE A 308 -2.38 0.51 -13.71
CA ILE A 308 -3.29 1.36 -12.93
C ILE A 308 -4.39 0.53 -12.25
N ASP A 309 -4.90 -0.52 -12.91
CA ASP A 309 -5.87 -1.44 -12.30
C ASP A 309 -5.27 -2.14 -11.08
N TYR A 310 -4.01 -2.59 -11.18
CA TYR A 310 -3.30 -3.17 -10.04
C TYR A 310 -3.23 -2.21 -8.85
N ALA A 311 -2.80 -0.97 -9.10
CA ALA A 311 -2.67 0.04 -8.04
C ALA A 311 -4.03 0.42 -7.43
N PHE A 312 -5.08 0.48 -8.25
CA PHE A 312 -6.45 0.72 -7.81
C PHE A 312 -6.97 -0.40 -6.91
N PHE A 313 -6.74 -1.66 -7.31
CA PHE A 313 -7.15 -2.81 -6.51
C PHE A 313 -6.31 -2.98 -5.24
N LEU A 314 -5.05 -2.54 -5.25
CA LEU A 314 -4.24 -2.47 -4.04
C LEU A 314 -4.86 -1.49 -3.02
N ASP A 315 -5.26 -0.30 -3.47
CA ASP A 315 -5.87 0.70 -2.61
C ASP A 315 -7.25 0.25 -2.05
N ILE A 316 -8.11 -0.33 -2.91
CA ILE A 316 -9.41 -0.87 -2.46
C ILE A 316 -9.19 -2.06 -1.52
N GLY A 317 -8.36 -3.02 -1.91
CA GLY A 317 -8.16 -4.26 -1.17
C GLY A 317 -7.55 -4.08 0.22
N ALA A 318 -6.71 -3.04 0.39
CA ALA A 318 -6.08 -2.72 1.66
C ALA A 318 -7.04 -1.99 2.63
N HIS A 319 -7.98 -1.20 2.12
CA HIS A 319 -8.73 -0.25 2.96
C HIS A 319 -10.25 -0.35 2.85
N THR A 320 -10.75 -1.35 2.13
CA THR A 320 -12.19 -1.52 1.96
C THR A 320 -12.57 -2.98 2.02
N SER A 321 -13.68 -3.30 2.67
CA SER A 321 -14.20 -4.67 2.66
C SER A 321 -14.57 -5.10 1.24
N VAL A 322 -14.04 -6.25 0.80
CA VAL A 322 -14.28 -6.84 -0.53
C VAL A 322 -15.14 -8.10 -0.36
N SER A 323 -16.45 -7.92 -0.09
CA SER A 323 -17.41 -9.01 -0.01
C SER A 323 -17.87 -9.48 -1.41
N SER A 324 -18.42 -10.69 -1.49
CA SER A 324 -18.99 -11.22 -2.74
C SER A 324 -20.13 -10.35 -3.24
N ASP A 325 -21.04 -9.92 -2.35
CA ASP A 325 -22.17 -9.06 -2.70
C ASP A 325 -21.74 -7.74 -3.31
N ARG A 326 -20.65 -7.14 -2.79
CA ARG A 326 -20.08 -5.92 -3.38
C ARG A 326 -19.54 -6.15 -4.77
N ILE A 327 -18.91 -7.28 -5.01
CA ILE A 327 -18.40 -7.64 -6.34
C ILE A 327 -19.56 -7.85 -7.31
N GLU A 328 -20.58 -8.60 -6.94
CA GLU A 328 -21.77 -8.84 -7.78
C GLU A 328 -22.51 -7.54 -8.09
N GLY A 329 -22.72 -6.69 -7.09
CA GLY A 329 -23.31 -5.37 -7.27
C GLY A 329 -22.49 -4.48 -8.20
N THR A 330 -21.15 -4.55 -8.12
CA THR A 330 -20.24 -3.81 -9.00
C THR A 330 -20.31 -4.32 -10.43
N ILE A 331 -20.33 -5.65 -10.65
CA ILE A 331 -20.52 -6.24 -11.98
C ILE A 331 -21.84 -5.77 -12.59
N SER A 332 -22.91 -5.76 -11.80
CA SER A 332 -24.22 -5.25 -12.25
C SER A 332 -24.18 -3.77 -12.64
N ALA A 333 -23.44 -2.95 -11.87
CA ALA A 333 -23.28 -1.52 -12.19
C ALA A 333 -22.46 -1.30 -13.49
N ILE A 334 -21.38 -2.07 -13.69
CA ILE A 334 -20.58 -2.03 -14.93
C ILE A 334 -21.47 -2.37 -16.12
N LYS A 335 -22.20 -3.49 -16.07
CA LYS A 335 -23.10 -3.91 -17.14
C LYS A 335 -24.20 -2.88 -17.43
N SER A 336 -24.79 -2.30 -16.41
CA SER A 336 -25.80 -1.24 -16.58
C SER A 336 -25.24 -0.01 -17.32
N GLU A 337 -23.98 0.33 -17.08
CA GLU A 337 -23.34 1.46 -17.76
C GLU A 337 -22.98 1.11 -19.21
N GLU A 338 -22.50 -0.11 -19.48
CA GLU A 338 -22.25 -0.62 -20.83
C GLU A 338 -23.54 -0.66 -21.66
N ASP A 339 -24.65 -1.13 -21.08
CA ASP A 339 -25.95 -1.16 -21.72
C ASP A 339 -26.45 0.25 -22.12
N LYS A 340 -26.21 1.26 -21.24
CA LYS A 340 -26.55 2.66 -21.54
C LYS A 340 -25.70 3.26 -22.67
N LEU A 341 -24.41 2.90 -22.71
CA LEU A 341 -23.48 3.40 -23.72
C LEU A 341 -23.52 2.61 -25.04
N GLY A 342 -24.14 1.42 -25.05
CA GLY A 342 -24.14 0.50 -26.18
C GLY A 342 -22.76 -0.03 -26.58
N ARG A 343 -21.80 0.00 -25.66
CA ARG A 343 -20.43 -0.50 -25.85
C ARG A 343 -19.79 -0.91 -24.53
N SER A 344 -18.72 -1.69 -24.59
CA SER A 344 -17.88 -1.99 -23.42
C SER A 344 -17.19 -0.74 -22.90
N LEU A 345 -16.98 -0.70 -21.58
CA LEU A 345 -16.25 0.36 -20.91
C LEU A 345 -14.75 0.26 -21.19
N GLN A 346 -14.09 1.42 -21.34
CA GLN A 346 -12.63 1.50 -21.30
C GLN A 346 -12.13 1.34 -19.84
N ASN A 347 -10.86 1.01 -19.65
CA ASN A 347 -10.30 0.73 -18.32
C ASN A 347 -10.55 1.87 -17.31
N PHE A 348 -10.34 3.12 -17.69
CA PHE A 348 -10.59 4.26 -16.80
C PHE A 348 -12.08 4.47 -16.51
N GLU A 349 -12.98 4.17 -17.48
CA GLU A 349 -14.43 4.22 -17.28
C GLU A 349 -14.87 3.12 -16.31
N CYS A 350 -14.36 1.92 -16.49
CA CYS A 350 -14.60 0.79 -15.58
C CYS A 350 -14.15 1.14 -14.15
N ARG A 351 -12.94 1.67 -13.96
CA ARG A 351 -12.46 2.12 -12.65
C ARG A 351 -13.34 3.20 -12.02
N ARG A 352 -13.89 4.12 -12.82
CA ARG A 352 -14.84 5.12 -12.32
C ARG A 352 -16.10 4.47 -11.76
N VAL A 353 -16.72 3.54 -12.50
CA VAL A 353 -17.93 2.82 -12.06
C VAL A 353 -17.62 2.03 -10.78
N ILE A 354 -16.52 1.28 -10.74
CA ILE A 354 -16.07 0.54 -9.55
C ILE A 354 -15.87 1.51 -8.37
N GLY A 355 -15.12 2.59 -8.60
CA GLY A 355 -14.79 3.58 -7.58
C GLY A 355 -16.01 4.27 -6.98
N GLN A 356 -16.97 4.65 -7.81
CA GLN A 356 -18.24 5.24 -7.39
C GLN A 356 -19.06 4.24 -6.57
N PHE A 357 -19.17 2.99 -7.04
CA PHE A 357 -19.88 1.95 -6.33
C PHE A 357 -19.29 1.70 -4.94
N PHE A 358 -17.98 1.51 -4.84
CA PHE A 358 -17.30 1.31 -3.56
C PHE A 358 -17.41 2.54 -2.64
N ALA A 359 -17.36 3.77 -3.18
CA ALA A 359 -17.55 4.98 -2.39
C ALA A 359 -18.97 5.14 -1.83
N GLN A 360 -19.98 4.60 -2.49
CA GLN A 360 -21.35 4.58 -1.99
C GLN A 360 -21.58 3.55 -0.88
N GLN A 361 -20.73 2.53 -0.78
CA GLN A 361 -20.83 1.43 0.19
C GLN A 361 -20.09 1.68 1.50
N VAL A 362 -19.37 2.79 1.62
CA VAL A 362 -18.73 3.20 2.87
C VAL A 362 -19.65 4.12 3.68
N ASN A 363 -19.38 4.24 4.98
CA ASN A 363 -20.09 5.18 5.84
C ASN A 363 -20.07 6.60 5.22
N GLN A 364 -21.19 7.32 5.30
CA GLN A 364 -21.38 8.65 4.69
C GLN A 364 -20.24 9.63 5.00
N ARG A 365 -19.68 9.59 6.22
CA ARG A 365 -18.55 10.45 6.63
C ARG A 365 -17.25 10.18 5.84
N TRP A 366 -17.08 8.95 5.29
CA TRP A 366 -15.90 8.54 4.52
C TRP A 366 -16.14 8.56 3.02
N LYS A 367 -17.38 8.79 2.56
CA LYS A 367 -17.73 8.79 1.15
C LYS A 367 -16.87 9.77 0.34
N HIS A 368 -16.72 10.98 0.84
CA HIS A 368 -15.90 12.03 0.21
C HIS A 368 -14.42 11.64 0.13
N ASP A 369 -13.87 11.12 1.24
CA ASP A 369 -12.49 10.65 1.28
C ASP A 369 -12.25 9.48 0.30
N ARG A 370 -13.11 8.47 0.33
CA ARG A 370 -13.03 7.32 -0.59
C ARG A 370 -13.15 7.73 -2.05
N MET A 371 -14.08 8.62 -2.37
CA MET A 371 -14.24 9.15 -3.71
C MET A 371 -12.96 9.86 -4.19
N GLY A 372 -12.41 10.77 -3.37
CA GLY A 372 -11.19 11.49 -3.73
C GLY A 372 -9.99 10.59 -3.99
N ARG A 373 -9.87 9.47 -3.25
CA ARG A 373 -8.84 8.44 -3.49
C ARG A 373 -9.07 7.70 -4.79
N ASN A 374 -10.31 7.32 -5.09
CA ASN A 374 -10.64 6.56 -6.29
C ASN A 374 -10.39 7.36 -7.57
N VAL A 375 -10.67 8.67 -7.56
CA VAL A 375 -10.45 9.57 -8.73
C VAL A 375 -9.00 9.55 -9.21
N VAL A 376 -8.03 9.34 -8.32
CA VAL A 376 -6.60 9.24 -8.66
C VAL A 376 -6.32 8.25 -9.80
N PHE A 377 -7.12 7.19 -9.89
CA PHE A 377 -6.90 6.07 -10.80
C PHE A 377 -7.64 6.19 -12.14
N TYR A 378 -8.48 7.23 -12.32
CA TYR A 378 -9.18 7.46 -13.58
C TYR A 378 -9.17 8.91 -14.06
N VAL A 379 -8.68 9.86 -13.27
CA VAL A 379 -8.66 11.28 -13.62
C VAL A 379 -7.90 11.58 -14.92
N ASP A 380 -6.88 10.81 -15.26
CA ASP A 380 -6.12 11.01 -16.50
C ASP A 380 -6.95 10.72 -17.76
N GLY A 381 -7.94 9.82 -17.70
CA GLY A 381 -8.82 9.51 -18.81
C GLY A 381 -10.01 10.48 -18.96
N TYR A 382 -10.41 11.15 -17.87
CA TYR A 382 -11.57 12.05 -17.89
C TYR A 382 -11.20 13.53 -18.03
N GLY A 383 -10.00 13.95 -17.60
CA GLY A 383 -9.59 15.36 -17.62
C GLY A 383 -10.61 16.27 -16.93
N ASP A 384 -11.12 17.26 -17.68
CA ASP A 384 -12.07 18.26 -17.18
C ASP A 384 -13.53 17.76 -17.15
N THR A 385 -13.80 16.52 -17.52
CA THR A 385 -15.18 15.95 -17.58
C THR A 385 -15.63 15.25 -16.29
N LEU A 386 -14.81 15.35 -15.22
CA LEU A 386 -15.21 14.88 -13.90
C LEU A 386 -16.40 15.69 -13.37
N SER A 387 -17.29 15.03 -12.61
CA SER A 387 -18.34 15.77 -11.89
C SER A 387 -17.74 16.72 -10.85
N THR A 388 -18.47 17.78 -10.50
CA THR A 388 -18.04 18.74 -9.48
C THR A 388 -17.75 18.05 -8.15
N GLU A 389 -18.52 17.01 -7.78
CA GLU A 389 -18.33 16.23 -6.55
C GLU A 389 -17.00 15.45 -6.59
N GLU A 390 -16.71 14.75 -7.68
CA GLU A 390 -15.46 14.02 -7.90
C GLU A 390 -14.25 14.97 -7.89
N LEU A 391 -14.33 16.08 -8.63
CA LEU A 391 -13.26 17.06 -8.69
C LEU A 391 -12.95 17.67 -7.32
N ASN A 392 -14.00 18.04 -6.56
CA ASN A 392 -13.84 18.56 -5.21
C ASN A 392 -13.24 17.52 -4.27
N ALA A 393 -13.73 16.28 -4.29
CA ALA A 393 -13.21 15.20 -3.48
C ALA A 393 -11.73 14.92 -3.78
N TRP A 394 -11.37 14.87 -5.05
CA TRP A 394 -10.00 14.64 -5.49
C TRP A 394 -9.05 15.77 -5.11
N THR A 395 -9.41 17.03 -5.37
CA THR A 395 -8.55 18.18 -5.10
C THR A 395 -8.32 18.41 -3.61
N THR A 396 -9.34 18.21 -2.79
CA THR A 396 -9.27 18.38 -1.33
C THR A 396 -8.54 17.22 -0.67
N ARG A 397 -8.69 15.99 -1.16
CA ARG A 397 -8.08 14.79 -0.55
C ARG A 397 -6.65 14.57 -1.02
N THR A 398 -6.39 14.64 -2.30
CA THR A 398 -5.08 14.26 -2.84
C THR A 398 -4.54 15.15 -3.95
N GLY A 399 -5.34 15.44 -4.97
CA GLY A 399 -4.93 16.11 -6.19
C GLY A 399 -3.82 15.37 -6.97
N ARG A 400 -3.58 14.09 -6.67
CA ARG A 400 -2.54 13.25 -7.30
C ARG A 400 -3.12 12.46 -8.46
N LYS A 401 -2.23 11.89 -9.28
CA LYS A 401 -2.55 11.03 -10.42
C LYS A 401 -1.71 9.77 -10.37
N ALA A 402 -2.26 8.63 -10.76
CA ALA A 402 -1.53 7.37 -10.85
C ALA A 402 -0.33 7.48 -11.81
N SER A 403 -0.51 8.21 -12.92
CA SER A 403 0.57 8.48 -13.88
C SER A 403 1.75 9.29 -13.30
N SER A 404 1.57 9.99 -12.17
CA SER A 404 2.69 10.66 -11.47
C SER A 404 3.66 9.65 -10.83
N TYR A 405 3.21 8.42 -10.59
CA TYR A 405 3.99 7.26 -10.13
C TYR A 405 4.40 6.34 -11.29
N GLY A 406 4.33 6.84 -12.53
CA GLY A 406 4.69 6.10 -13.72
C GLY A 406 3.80 4.90 -14.03
N LEU A 407 2.63 4.79 -13.38
CA LEU A 407 1.65 3.76 -13.69
C LEU A 407 0.90 4.12 -14.98
N SER A 408 0.61 3.15 -15.83
CA SER A 408 0.06 3.36 -17.17
C SER A 408 -1.08 2.40 -17.50
N ASP A 409 -2.02 2.87 -18.31
CA ASP A 409 -3.05 2.04 -18.95
C ASP A 409 -2.57 1.36 -20.24
N GLU A 410 -1.42 1.77 -20.76
CA GLU A 410 -0.82 1.18 -21.96
C GLU A 410 -0.03 -0.10 -21.66
N ARG A 411 0.30 -0.34 -20.39
CA ARG A 411 1.07 -1.51 -19.98
C ARG A 411 0.19 -2.50 -19.23
N ILE A 412 0.05 -3.68 -19.85
CA ILE A 412 -0.66 -4.81 -19.25
C ILE A 412 0.12 -5.32 -18.04
N TYR A 413 -0.61 -5.54 -16.95
CA TYR A 413 -0.04 -6.09 -15.72
C TYR A 413 -1.05 -6.98 -15.00
N TYR A 414 -0.67 -8.22 -14.79
CA TYR A 414 -1.40 -9.19 -13.97
C TYR A 414 -0.46 -9.75 -12.89
N PRO A 415 -0.81 -9.67 -11.60
CA PRO A 415 0.12 -10.08 -10.54
C PRO A 415 0.27 -11.60 -10.47
N LYS A 416 1.51 -12.10 -10.52
CA LYS A 416 1.83 -13.52 -10.51
C LYS A 416 1.23 -14.30 -9.33
N PHE A 417 1.09 -13.67 -8.15
CA PHE A 417 0.51 -14.33 -6.98
C PHE A 417 -0.97 -14.71 -7.14
N LEU A 418 -1.61 -14.30 -8.23
CA LEU A 418 -2.98 -14.71 -8.58
C LEU A 418 -3.00 -15.94 -9.48
N GLU A 419 -1.89 -16.27 -10.16
CA GLU A 419 -1.77 -17.43 -11.05
C GLU A 419 -1.59 -18.74 -10.26
N GLU A 420 -1.10 -18.66 -9.02
CA GLU A 420 -0.90 -19.75 -8.07
C GLU A 420 -2.17 -20.02 -7.23
#